data_60f34ff148488e026e01a3a5d9e7ab31
#
_entry.id   60f34ff148488e026e01a3a5d9e7ab31
#
_cell.length_a   1.000
_cell.length_b   1.000
_cell.length_c   1.000
_cell.angle_alpha   90.00
_cell.angle_beta   90.00
_cell.angle_gamma   90.00
#
_symmetry.space_group_name_H-M   'P 1'
#
loop_
_entity.id
_entity.type
_entity.pdbx_description
1 polymer ?
#
loop_
_entity_poly.entity_id
_entity_poly.type
_entity_poly.pdbx_seq_one_letter_code
_entity_poly.pdbx_strand_id
1 'polypeptide(L)'
;FENRTLTVNKQIVKRNFGADVRKAVEKTGKKEMRSSWYFTTTKTASSMRIVKFGDTLYQALKQERTAQLKNELKYSEYYTIHVLKKEVDEKGNDMQRIVPIQKCVESALPRVRMVCIAENGEYTSTDSFKYCARVIHKELLLAFDYHSLRHTHATILIESGADVKDVQARLGHSNIQTTLQTYVHDTEVMAARSVDLFEQAAGRK
;
A
#
# COMPACT_ATOMS: atom_id res chain seq x y z
N PHE A 1 -15.27 -1.05 -7.10
CA PHE A 1 -15.88 -1.34 -5.79
C PHE A 1 -16.88 -2.51 -5.87
N GLU A 2 -17.76 -2.57 -6.85
CA GLU A 2 -18.81 -3.59 -7.00
C GLU A 2 -18.27 -5.02 -7.05
N ASN A 3 -17.18 -5.23 -7.77
CA ASN A 3 -16.54 -6.56 -7.89
C ASN A 3 -15.68 -6.95 -6.69
N ARG A 4 -15.55 -6.08 -5.68
CA ARG A 4 -14.72 -6.29 -4.50
C ARG A 4 -13.32 -6.80 -4.81
N THR A 5 -12.70 -6.18 -5.79
CA THR A 5 -11.34 -6.50 -6.22
C THR A 5 -10.42 -5.31 -6.11
N LEU A 6 -9.17 -5.59 -5.77
CA LEU A 6 -8.07 -4.63 -5.73
C LEU A 6 -7.01 -5.08 -6.75
N THR A 7 -6.75 -4.23 -7.73
CA THR A 7 -5.72 -4.49 -8.75
C THR A 7 -4.41 -3.84 -8.33
N VAL A 8 -3.39 -4.67 -8.11
CA VAL A 8 -2.02 -4.22 -7.82
C VAL A 8 -1.22 -4.28 -9.11
N ASN A 9 -1.03 -3.15 -9.77
CA ASN A 9 -0.30 -3.04 -11.04
C ASN A 9 0.68 -1.87 -11.08
N LYS A 10 0.72 -1.06 -10.03
CA LYS A 10 1.58 0.12 -9.90
C LYS A 10 2.18 0.18 -8.50
N GLN A 11 3.29 0.87 -8.40
CA GLN A 11 3.89 1.28 -7.12
C GLN A 11 4.04 2.79 -7.08
N ILE A 12 4.03 3.36 -5.89
CA ILE A 12 4.34 4.77 -5.67
C ILE A 12 5.78 4.85 -5.16
N VAL A 13 6.59 5.64 -5.83
CA VAL A 13 7.99 5.88 -5.45
C VAL A 13 8.26 7.36 -5.29
N LYS A 14 9.06 7.71 -4.28
CA LYS A 14 9.57 9.06 -4.11
C LYS A 14 10.88 9.17 -4.89
N ARG A 15 10.98 10.14 -5.78
CA ARG A 15 12.20 10.40 -6.54
C ARG A 15 12.63 11.84 -6.32
N ASN A 16 13.93 12.02 -6.15
CA ASN A 16 14.55 13.34 -6.13
C ASN A 16 14.92 13.67 -7.58
N PHE A 17 14.34 14.73 -8.14
CA PHE A 17 14.70 15.22 -9.45
C PHE A 17 15.58 16.45 -9.34
N GLY A 18 16.61 16.47 -10.15
CA GLY A 18 17.24 17.63 -10.69
C GLY A 18 18.75 17.55 -10.83
N ALA A 19 19.21 17.45 -12.05
CA ALA A 19 20.51 17.97 -12.46
C ALA A 19 20.68 19.46 -12.04
N ASP A 20 19.57 20.18 -11.85
CA ASP A 20 19.52 21.58 -11.39
C ASP A 20 19.69 21.77 -9.88
N VAL A 21 19.77 20.71 -9.09
CA VAL A 21 20.03 20.85 -7.64
C VAL A 21 21.36 21.54 -7.40
N ARG A 22 22.40 21.28 -8.21
CA ARG A 22 23.69 21.98 -8.10
C ARG A 22 23.56 23.47 -8.39
N LYS A 23 22.87 23.85 -9.45
CA LYS A 23 22.63 25.24 -9.81
C LYS A 23 21.74 25.98 -8.82
N ALA A 24 20.75 25.28 -8.21
CA ALA A 24 19.90 25.87 -7.18
C ALA A 24 20.66 26.06 -5.85
N VAL A 25 21.56 25.14 -5.48
CA VAL A 25 22.43 25.26 -4.32
C VAL A 25 23.44 26.42 -4.47
N GLU A 26 24.02 26.58 -5.68
CA GLU A 26 24.90 27.69 -5.98
C GLU A 26 24.19 29.05 -5.91
N LYS A 27 22.89 29.10 -6.27
CA LYS A 27 22.09 30.35 -6.25
C LYS A 27 21.52 30.73 -4.88
N THR A 28 21.14 29.76 -4.05
CA THR A 28 20.36 30.01 -2.81
C THR A 28 21.06 29.53 -1.54
N GLY A 29 22.18 28.83 -1.63
CA GLY A 29 22.87 28.23 -0.49
C GLY A 29 22.07 27.17 0.27
N LYS A 30 20.81 26.88 -0.15
CA LYS A 30 19.94 25.88 0.46
C LYS A 30 19.77 24.69 -0.47
N LYS A 31 20.05 23.51 0.05
CA LYS A 31 19.83 22.24 -0.63
C LYS A 31 18.34 21.89 -0.64
N GLU A 32 17.55 22.59 -1.44
CA GLU A 32 16.17 22.19 -1.68
C GLU A 32 16.13 20.92 -2.52
N MET A 33 16.08 19.78 -1.86
CA MET A 33 15.80 18.51 -2.52
C MET A 33 14.32 18.49 -2.90
N ARG A 34 14.00 18.87 -4.13
CA ARG A 34 12.66 18.74 -4.68
C ARG A 34 12.36 17.28 -4.94
N SER A 35 11.78 16.60 -3.96
CA SER A 35 11.29 15.25 -4.14
C SER A 35 9.83 15.27 -4.58
N SER A 36 9.48 14.39 -5.50
CA SER A 36 8.10 14.20 -5.96
C SER A 36 7.72 12.72 -5.93
N TRP A 37 6.43 12.45 -5.85
CA TRP A 37 5.88 11.10 -5.87
C TRP A 37 5.47 10.72 -7.29
N TYR A 38 5.75 9.49 -7.66
CA TYR A 38 5.50 8.96 -9.00
C TYR A 38 4.83 7.60 -8.93
N PHE A 39 3.87 7.39 -9.82
CA PHE A 39 3.44 6.04 -10.18
C PHE A 39 4.42 5.45 -11.19
N THR A 40 4.89 4.26 -10.89
CA THR A 40 5.72 3.44 -11.77
C THR A 40 5.15 2.03 -11.84
N THR A 41 5.63 1.23 -12.79
CA THR A 41 5.33 -0.20 -12.84
C THR A 41 5.86 -0.92 -11.60
N THR A 42 5.28 -2.06 -11.26
CA THR A 42 5.78 -2.92 -10.19
C THR A 42 7.15 -3.49 -10.54
N LYS A 43 7.96 -3.82 -9.52
CA LYS A 43 9.34 -4.33 -9.74
C LYS A 43 9.39 -5.67 -10.47
N THR A 44 8.41 -6.52 -10.29
CA THR A 44 8.36 -7.88 -10.85
C THR A 44 6.97 -8.17 -11.41
N ALA A 45 6.89 -9.06 -12.40
CA ALA A 45 5.63 -9.51 -12.97
C ALA A 45 4.73 -10.18 -11.91
N SER A 46 5.32 -10.94 -10.98
CA SER A 46 4.60 -11.59 -9.87
C SER A 46 3.96 -10.61 -8.88
N SER A 47 4.41 -9.36 -8.88
CA SER A 47 3.79 -8.31 -8.07
C SER A 47 2.45 -7.83 -8.65
N MET A 48 2.22 -8.03 -9.96
CA MET A 48 0.93 -7.70 -10.60
C MET A 48 -0.10 -8.77 -10.25
N ARG A 49 -1.18 -8.36 -9.60
CA ARG A 49 -2.22 -9.28 -9.17
C ARG A 49 -3.55 -8.59 -8.92
N ILE A 50 -4.61 -9.39 -8.92
CA ILE A 50 -5.94 -8.96 -8.49
C ILE A 50 -6.27 -9.70 -7.21
N VAL A 51 -6.57 -8.96 -6.15
CA VAL A 51 -6.90 -9.50 -4.83
C VAL A 51 -8.37 -9.24 -4.55
N LYS A 52 -9.12 -10.28 -4.24
CA LYS A 52 -10.49 -10.14 -3.74
C LYS A 52 -10.48 -9.73 -2.26
N PHE A 53 -11.46 -8.95 -1.84
CA PHE A 53 -11.61 -8.54 -0.46
C PHE A 53 -13.07 -8.67 0.03
N GLY A 54 -13.23 -8.85 1.33
CA GLY A 54 -14.53 -9.07 1.99
C GLY A 54 -15.19 -7.78 2.46
N ASP A 55 -16.30 -7.97 3.18
CA ASP A 55 -17.16 -6.88 3.68
C ASP A 55 -16.43 -5.92 4.61
N THR A 56 -15.57 -6.42 5.47
CA THR A 56 -14.82 -5.60 6.43
C THR A 56 -14.02 -4.50 5.72
N LEU A 57 -13.23 -4.87 4.71
CA LEU A 57 -12.46 -3.88 3.94
C LEU A 57 -13.37 -3.00 3.09
N TYR A 58 -14.44 -3.57 2.54
CA TYR A 58 -15.43 -2.80 1.77
C TYR A 58 -16.04 -1.67 2.61
N GLN A 59 -16.50 -1.97 3.82
CA GLN A 59 -17.09 -0.97 4.72
C GLN A 59 -16.06 0.07 5.15
N ALA A 60 -14.82 -0.34 5.49
CA ALA A 60 -13.75 0.58 5.83
C ALA A 60 -13.45 1.57 4.68
N LEU A 61 -13.33 1.08 3.45
CA LEU A 61 -13.10 1.92 2.28
C LEU A 61 -14.28 2.87 1.97
N LYS A 62 -15.51 2.42 2.23
CA LYS A 62 -16.71 3.25 2.08
C LYS A 62 -16.77 4.36 3.12
N GLN A 63 -16.45 4.05 4.37
CA GLN A 63 -16.36 5.03 5.46
C GLN A 63 -15.29 6.08 5.16
N GLU A 64 -14.09 5.63 4.78
CA GLU A 64 -13.00 6.51 4.39
C GLU A 64 -13.39 7.42 3.22
N ARG A 65 -14.04 6.87 2.20
CA ARG A 65 -14.55 7.66 1.08
C ARG A 65 -15.54 8.73 1.50
N THR A 66 -16.43 8.40 2.44
CA THR A 66 -17.39 9.35 2.99
C THR A 66 -16.70 10.45 3.81
N ALA A 67 -15.70 10.08 4.62
CA ALA A 67 -14.89 11.03 5.38
C ALA A 67 -14.14 12.00 4.46
N GLN A 68 -13.51 11.50 3.39
CA GLN A 68 -12.83 12.31 2.40
C GLN A 68 -13.78 13.32 1.71
N LEU A 69 -15.00 12.89 1.37
CA LEU A 69 -16.00 13.79 0.77
C LEU A 69 -16.43 14.89 1.75
N LYS A 70 -16.65 14.57 3.03
CA LYS A 70 -16.94 15.55 4.07
C LYS A 70 -15.80 16.56 4.25
N ASN A 71 -14.57 16.07 4.25
CA ASN A 71 -13.36 16.90 4.35
C ASN A 71 -13.20 17.79 3.11
N GLU A 72 -13.46 17.27 1.92
CA GLU A 72 -13.41 18.04 0.68
C GLU A 72 -14.44 19.20 0.68
N LEU A 73 -15.60 19.00 1.32
CA LEU A 73 -16.60 20.07 1.53
C LEU A 73 -16.14 21.06 2.62
N LYS A 74 -15.62 20.55 3.75
CA LYS A 74 -15.16 21.36 4.89
C LYS A 74 -14.03 22.33 4.49
N TYR A 75 -13.04 21.85 3.76
CA TYR A 75 -11.88 22.64 3.31
C TYR A 75 -12.15 23.44 2.04
N SER A 76 -13.22 23.11 1.31
CA SER A 76 -13.67 23.81 0.10
C SER A 76 -12.54 24.01 -0.92
N GLU A 77 -12.25 25.24 -1.29
CA GLU A 77 -11.23 25.64 -2.28
C GLU A 77 -9.79 25.35 -1.83
N TYR A 78 -9.56 25.30 -0.51
CA TYR A 78 -8.23 25.00 0.08
C TYR A 78 -7.94 23.51 0.16
N TYR A 79 -8.89 22.66 -0.22
CA TYR A 79 -8.65 21.21 -0.22
C TYR A 79 -7.64 20.83 -1.30
N THR A 80 -6.65 20.01 -0.92
CA THR A 80 -5.65 19.50 -1.85
C THR A 80 -6.19 18.32 -2.63
N ILE A 81 -6.18 18.44 -3.95
CA ILE A 81 -6.46 17.35 -4.89
C ILE A 81 -5.16 16.92 -5.58
N HIS A 82 -5.15 15.72 -6.11
CA HIS A 82 -3.98 15.17 -6.79
C HIS A 82 -4.29 14.95 -8.26
N VAL A 83 -3.40 15.39 -9.13
CA VAL A 83 -3.49 15.19 -10.58
C VAL A 83 -2.26 14.47 -11.10
N LEU A 84 -2.39 13.79 -12.24
CA LEU A 84 -1.33 13.00 -12.84
C LEU A 84 -0.71 13.72 -14.03
N LYS A 85 0.58 14.02 -13.95
CA LYS A 85 1.36 14.55 -15.06
C LYS A 85 2.21 13.42 -15.64
N LYS A 86 2.07 13.16 -16.94
CA LYS A 86 2.94 12.22 -17.64
C LYS A 86 4.34 12.82 -17.79
N GLU A 87 5.34 12.04 -17.47
CA GLU A 87 6.77 12.38 -17.62
C GLU A 87 7.53 11.13 -18.08
N VAL A 88 8.71 11.33 -18.65
CA VAL A 88 9.59 10.23 -19.08
C VAL A 88 10.86 10.32 -18.25
N ASP A 89 11.36 9.18 -17.77
CA ASP A 89 12.60 9.14 -17.00
C ASP A 89 13.84 9.24 -17.93
N GLU A 90 15.03 9.35 -17.34
CA GLU A 90 16.30 9.42 -18.07
C GLU A 90 16.57 8.18 -18.94
N LYS A 91 15.86 7.09 -18.69
CA LYS A 91 15.97 5.82 -19.42
C LYS A 91 14.88 5.64 -20.47
N GLY A 92 14.02 6.65 -20.67
CA GLY A 92 12.91 6.58 -21.61
C GLY A 92 11.68 5.85 -21.11
N ASN A 93 11.59 5.52 -19.82
CA ASN A 93 10.38 4.86 -19.28
C ASN A 93 9.30 5.87 -18.90
N ASP A 94 8.06 5.52 -19.25
CA ASP A 94 6.88 6.31 -18.86
C ASP A 94 6.68 6.32 -17.35
N MET A 95 6.47 7.51 -16.80
CA MET A 95 6.14 7.75 -15.41
C MET A 95 4.96 8.71 -15.29
N GLN A 96 4.24 8.62 -14.18
CA GLN A 96 3.17 9.55 -13.87
C GLN A 96 3.50 10.24 -12.55
N ARG A 97 3.85 11.52 -12.63
CA ARG A 97 4.07 12.34 -11.45
C ARG A 97 2.74 12.68 -10.79
N ILE A 98 2.67 12.50 -9.47
CA ILE A 98 1.53 12.91 -8.66
C ILE A 98 1.79 14.35 -8.24
N VAL A 99 0.94 15.27 -8.72
CA VAL A 99 1.06 16.69 -8.42
C VAL A 99 -0.08 17.11 -7.51
N PRO A 100 0.20 17.52 -6.26
CA PRO A 100 -0.80 18.11 -5.38
C PRO A 100 -1.10 19.54 -5.86
N ILE A 101 -2.38 19.88 -5.98
CA ILE A 101 -2.85 21.23 -6.29
C ILE A 101 -4.05 21.56 -5.40
N GLN A 102 -4.29 22.81 -5.11
CA GLN A 102 -5.51 23.24 -4.44
C GLN A 102 -6.72 23.09 -5.36
N LYS A 103 -7.87 22.78 -4.80
CA LYS A 103 -9.09 22.50 -5.56
C LYS A 103 -9.56 23.71 -6.40
N CYS A 104 -9.24 24.92 -5.97
CA CYS A 104 -9.53 26.15 -6.73
C CYS A 104 -8.68 26.30 -8.00
N VAL A 105 -7.58 25.53 -8.13
CA VAL A 105 -6.72 25.61 -9.31
C VAL A 105 -7.31 24.74 -10.43
N GLU A 106 -7.70 25.35 -11.52
CA GLU A 106 -8.14 24.61 -12.71
C GLU A 106 -6.99 23.83 -13.34
N SER A 107 -7.26 22.59 -13.69
CA SER A 107 -6.27 21.71 -14.31
C SER A 107 -6.92 20.77 -15.31
N ALA A 108 -6.37 20.72 -16.52
CA ALA A 108 -6.74 19.75 -17.55
C ALA A 108 -6.14 18.34 -17.28
N LEU A 109 -5.27 18.18 -16.26
CA LEU A 109 -4.67 16.91 -15.92
C LEU A 109 -5.68 15.98 -15.22
N PRO A 110 -5.63 14.67 -15.48
CA PRO A 110 -6.55 13.72 -14.87
C PRO A 110 -6.36 13.66 -13.36
N ARG A 111 -7.48 13.78 -12.62
CA ARG A 111 -7.48 13.65 -11.16
C ARG A 111 -7.27 12.20 -10.75
N VAL A 112 -6.41 11.98 -9.77
CA VAL A 112 -6.24 10.69 -9.07
C VAL A 112 -6.73 10.83 -7.63
N ARG A 113 -7.41 9.80 -7.15
CA ARG A 113 -7.87 9.73 -5.77
C ARG A 113 -6.97 8.78 -4.98
N MET A 114 -6.46 9.28 -3.86
CA MET A 114 -5.62 8.51 -2.95
C MET A 114 -6.47 8.05 -1.77
N VAL A 115 -6.17 6.87 -1.22
CA VAL A 115 -6.86 6.34 -0.03
C VAL A 115 -6.26 6.95 1.24
N CYS A 116 -4.94 6.94 1.35
CA CYS A 116 -4.24 7.46 2.52
C CYS A 116 -3.93 8.95 2.34
N ILE A 117 -4.83 9.80 2.78
CA ILE A 117 -4.70 11.27 2.75
C ILE A 117 -5.05 11.86 4.12
N ALA A 118 -4.52 13.04 4.40
CA ALA A 118 -4.89 13.85 5.57
C ALA A 118 -6.24 14.56 5.34
N GLU A 119 -6.79 15.16 6.40
CA GLU A 119 -8.07 15.87 6.33
C GLU A 119 -8.12 16.99 5.28
N ASN A 120 -7.01 17.70 5.09
CA ASN A 120 -6.88 18.76 4.10
C ASN A 120 -6.63 18.25 2.66
N GLY A 121 -6.64 16.94 2.46
CA GLY A 121 -6.40 16.29 1.17
C GLY A 121 -4.95 16.00 0.83
N GLU A 122 -3.97 16.45 1.61
CA GLU A 122 -2.57 16.10 1.38
C GLU A 122 -2.34 14.59 1.60
N TYR A 123 -1.44 13.98 0.83
CA TYR A 123 -1.16 12.56 1.00
C TYR A 123 -0.32 12.30 2.26
N THR A 124 -0.65 11.23 2.94
CA THR A 124 0.11 10.76 4.12
C THR A 124 1.46 10.21 3.67
N SER A 125 2.53 10.76 4.21
CA SER A 125 3.89 10.32 3.89
C SER A 125 4.25 9.00 4.57
N THR A 126 5.27 8.30 4.04
CA THR A 126 5.83 7.11 4.70
C THR A 126 6.39 7.41 6.08
N ASP A 127 6.80 8.66 6.34
CA ASP A 127 7.32 9.06 7.64
C ASP A 127 6.23 9.17 8.70
N SER A 128 4.99 9.50 8.30
CA SER A 128 3.82 9.43 9.19
C SER A 128 3.56 8.00 9.67
N PHE A 129 3.66 7.02 8.77
CA PHE A 129 3.52 5.60 9.14
C PHE A 129 4.65 5.13 10.07
N LYS A 130 5.90 5.55 9.82
CA LYS A 130 7.03 5.25 10.71
C LYS A 130 6.85 5.89 12.09
N TYR A 131 6.30 7.11 12.12
CA TYR A 131 5.99 7.77 13.39
C TYR A 131 4.94 6.98 14.17
N CYS A 132 3.83 6.58 13.54
CA CYS A 132 2.80 5.76 14.18
C CYS A 132 3.38 4.43 14.71
N ALA A 133 4.19 3.73 13.91
CA ALA A 133 4.84 2.49 14.35
C ALA A 133 5.72 2.72 15.58
N ARG A 134 6.47 3.82 15.62
CA ARG A 134 7.31 4.19 16.77
C ARG A 134 6.49 4.51 18.02
N VAL A 135 5.35 5.20 17.87
CA VAL A 135 4.42 5.47 18.98
C VAL A 135 3.86 4.16 19.53
N ILE A 136 3.36 3.27 18.67
CA ILE A 136 2.86 1.94 19.09
C ILE A 136 3.95 1.18 19.86
N HIS A 137 5.18 1.18 19.34
CA HIS A 137 6.29 0.51 20.02
C HIS A 137 6.59 1.10 21.41
N LYS A 138 6.59 2.43 21.52
CA LYS A 138 6.91 3.13 22.78
C LYS A 138 5.80 3.08 23.81
N GLU A 139 4.56 3.32 23.39
CA GLU A 139 3.41 3.45 24.30
C GLU A 139 2.82 2.09 24.67
N LEU A 140 2.80 1.14 23.72
CA LEU A 140 2.21 -0.19 23.94
C LEU A 140 3.24 -1.28 24.17
N LEU A 141 4.55 -0.95 24.07
CA LEU A 141 5.69 -1.90 24.17
C LEU A 141 5.56 -3.06 23.17
N LEU A 142 4.88 -2.86 22.06
CA LEU A 142 4.71 -3.85 21.00
C LEU A 142 5.77 -3.64 19.92
N ALA A 143 6.50 -4.70 19.57
CA ALA A 143 7.36 -4.71 18.39
C ALA A 143 6.46 -4.66 17.14
N PHE A 144 6.27 -3.48 16.56
CA PHE A 144 5.36 -3.24 15.46
C PHE A 144 6.05 -2.52 14.29
N ASP A 145 5.83 -3.05 13.10
CA ASP A 145 6.01 -2.36 11.83
C ASP A 145 4.86 -2.72 10.87
N TYR A 146 4.67 -1.93 9.81
CA TYR A 146 3.58 -2.19 8.86
C TYR A 146 3.78 -3.46 8.02
N HIS A 147 5.01 -3.97 7.95
CA HIS A 147 5.28 -5.22 7.26
C HIS A 147 4.83 -6.43 8.09
N SER A 148 4.85 -6.30 9.42
CA SER A 148 4.35 -7.34 10.33
C SER A 148 2.87 -7.64 10.13
N LEU A 149 2.06 -6.65 9.71
CA LEU A 149 0.65 -6.86 9.35
C LEU A 149 0.50 -7.83 8.16
N ARG A 150 1.44 -7.79 7.22
CA ARG A 150 1.47 -8.74 6.11
C ARG A 150 1.81 -10.14 6.58
N HIS A 151 2.72 -10.27 7.55
CA HIS A 151 3.05 -11.55 8.17
C HIS A 151 1.84 -12.11 8.93
N THR A 152 1.23 -11.31 9.79
CA THR A 152 0.02 -11.69 10.53
C THR A 152 -1.11 -12.14 9.60
N HIS A 153 -1.35 -11.40 8.51
CA HIS A 153 -2.36 -11.78 7.51
C HIS A 153 -2.08 -13.14 6.89
N ALA A 154 -0.83 -13.44 6.55
CA ALA A 154 -0.44 -14.71 5.98
C ALA A 154 -0.56 -15.84 7.00
N THR A 155 -0.11 -15.65 8.24
CA THR A 155 -0.22 -16.63 9.32
C THR A 155 -1.67 -17.00 9.57
N ILE A 156 -2.55 -16.00 9.74
CA ILE A 156 -4.00 -16.23 9.95
C ILE A 156 -4.60 -17.06 8.80
N LEU A 157 -4.25 -16.77 7.55
CA LEU A 157 -4.76 -17.51 6.41
C LEU A 157 -4.31 -18.97 6.42
N ILE A 158 -3.03 -19.22 6.68
CA ILE A 158 -2.46 -20.58 6.73
C ILE A 158 -3.04 -21.36 7.90
N GLU A 159 -3.12 -20.78 9.08
CA GLU A 159 -3.73 -21.39 10.26
C GLU A 159 -5.23 -21.68 10.06
N SER A 160 -5.92 -20.82 9.31
CA SER A 160 -7.31 -21.06 8.90
C SER A 160 -7.43 -22.10 7.79
N GLY A 161 -6.33 -22.63 7.24
CA GLY A 161 -6.28 -23.72 6.25
C GLY A 161 -6.36 -23.26 4.81
N ALA A 162 -6.02 -22.03 4.53
CA ALA A 162 -5.82 -21.61 3.16
C ALA A 162 -4.61 -22.34 2.53
N ASP A 163 -4.73 -22.68 1.25
CA ASP A 163 -3.61 -23.26 0.51
C ASP A 163 -2.45 -22.27 0.43
N VAL A 164 -1.22 -22.78 0.65
CA VAL A 164 -0.01 -21.96 0.67
C VAL A 164 0.22 -21.26 -0.67
N LYS A 165 -0.17 -21.88 -1.80
CA LYS A 165 -0.09 -21.26 -3.13
C LYS A 165 -1.06 -20.10 -3.28
N ASP A 166 -2.26 -20.20 -2.71
CA ASP A 166 -3.24 -19.12 -2.72
C ASP A 166 -2.75 -17.94 -1.88
N VAL A 167 -2.16 -18.23 -0.71
CA VAL A 167 -1.52 -17.20 0.13
C VAL A 167 -0.36 -16.55 -0.59
N GLN A 168 0.51 -17.32 -1.25
CA GLN A 168 1.61 -16.83 -2.07
C GLN A 168 1.11 -15.88 -3.17
N ALA A 169 0.11 -16.30 -3.93
CA ALA A 169 -0.47 -15.52 -5.02
C ALA A 169 -1.10 -14.22 -4.49
N ARG A 170 -1.85 -14.30 -3.39
CA ARG A 170 -2.45 -13.15 -2.72
C ARG A 170 -1.42 -12.15 -2.23
N LEU A 171 -0.31 -12.62 -1.68
CA LEU A 171 0.80 -11.76 -1.22
C LEU A 171 1.68 -11.27 -2.38
N GLY A 172 1.70 -11.96 -3.51
CA GLY A 172 2.56 -11.65 -4.66
C GLY A 172 4.03 -11.99 -4.40
N HIS A 173 4.30 -13.08 -3.69
CA HIS A 173 5.65 -13.60 -3.53
C HIS A 173 6.09 -14.32 -4.80
N SER A 174 7.23 -13.94 -5.35
CA SER A 174 7.81 -14.59 -6.54
C SER A 174 8.27 -16.03 -6.27
N ASN A 175 8.64 -16.34 -5.01
CA ASN A 175 9.10 -17.65 -4.58
C ASN A 175 8.24 -18.14 -3.42
N ILE A 176 7.73 -19.39 -3.53
CA ILE A 176 6.96 -20.07 -2.49
C ILE A 176 7.78 -20.28 -1.22
N GLN A 177 9.09 -20.48 -1.33
CA GLN A 177 10.01 -20.61 -0.21
C GLN A 177 9.92 -19.43 0.75
N THR A 178 9.72 -18.21 0.23
CA THR A 178 9.53 -17.00 1.06
C THR A 178 8.27 -17.11 1.92
N THR A 179 7.21 -17.72 1.40
CA THR A 179 5.97 -17.95 2.15
C THR A 179 6.18 -19.09 3.17
N LEU A 180 6.78 -20.20 2.76
CA LEU A 180 7.03 -21.35 3.62
C LEU A 180 7.98 -20.99 4.78
N GLN A 181 9.14 -20.41 4.50
CA GLN A 181 10.13 -20.07 5.54
C GLN A 181 9.62 -19.05 6.57
N THR A 182 8.72 -18.17 6.15
CA THR A 182 8.22 -17.11 7.03
C THR A 182 7.02 -17.56 7.86
N TYR A 183 6.21 -18.50 7.34
CA TYR A 183 4.90 -18.81 7.91
C TYR A 183 4.68 -20.27 8.27
N VAL A 184 5.51 -21.19 7.79
CA VAL A 184 5.43 -22.59 8.19
C VAL A 184 6.37 -22.82 9.38
N HIS A 185 6.05 -22.23 10.50
CA HIS A 185 6.40 -22.82 11.79
C HIS A 185 5.24 -23.74 12.16
N ASP A 186 5.54 -24.98 12.52
CA ASP A 186 4.54 -25.89 13.09
C ASP A 186 3.92 -25.23 14.32
N THR A 187 2.78 -24.58 14.11
CA THR A 187 2.00 -24.11 15.25
C THR A 187 1.21 -25.30 15.81
N GLU A 188 0.99 -25.33 17.11
CA GLU A 188 0.14 -26.34 17.75
C GLU A 188 -1.22 -26.49 17.06
N VAL A 189 -1.76 -25.37 16.52
CA VAL A 189 -3.00 -25.32 15.77
C VAL A 189 -2.89 -26.12 14.46
N MET A 190 -1.78 -26.02 13.74
CA MET A 190 -1.56 -26.76 12.48
C MET A 190 -1.36 -28.25 12.76
N ALA A 191 -0.64 -28.60 13.83
CA ALA A 191 -0.45 -29.98 14.23
C ALA A 191 -1.78 -30.65 14.60
N ALA A 192 -2.58 -30.02 15.46
CA ALA A 192 -3.90 -30.51 15.85
C ALA A 192 -4.83 -30.69 14.65
N ARG A 193 -4.86 -29.71 13.75
CA ARG A 193 -5.67 -29.77 12.54
C ARG A 193 -5.26 -30.89 11.58
N SER A 194 -3.95 -31.16 11.47
CA SER A 194 -3.47 -32.26 10.62
C SER A 194 -4.01 -33.60 11.11
N VAL A 195 -4.10 -33.80 12.42
CA VAL A 195 -4.71 -35.00 13.03
C VAL A 195 -6.21 -35.04 12.68
N ASP A 196 -6.95 -33.96 12.89
CA ASP A 196 -8.39 -33.91 12.60
C ASP A 196 -8.69 -34.22 11.13
N LEU A 197 -7.91 -33.68 10.19
CA LEU A 197 -8.04 -33.94 8.77
C LEU A 197 -7.77 -35.41 8.43
N PHE A 198 -6.77 -36.01 9.07
CA PHE A 198 -6.46 -37.43 8.88
C PHE A 198 -7.60 -38.31 9.41
N GLU A 199 -8.09 -38.06 10.62
CA GLU A 199 -9.19 -38.82 11.24
C GLU A 199 -10.47 -38.69 10.38
N GLN A 200 -10.81 -37.50 9.89
CA GLN A 200 -11.93 -37.28 8.99
C GLN A 200 -11.79 -38.06 7.66
N ALA A 201 -10.57 -38.11 7.11
CA ALA A 201 -10.30 -38.85 5.89
C ALA A 201 -10.29 -40.39 6.12
N ALA A 202 -9.72 -40.83 7.23
CA ALA A 202 -9.63 -42.26 7.60
C ALA A 202 -10.96 -42.82 8.08
N GLY A 203 -11.80 -42.03 8.76
CA GLY A 203 -13.12 -42.44 9.26
C GLY A 203 -14.23 -42.50 8.21
N ARG A 204 -13.98 -42.13 6.95
CA ARG A 204 -14.90 -42.26 5.85
C ARG A 204 -14.82 -43.67 5.21
N LYS A 205 -15.29 -44.68 5.92
CA LYS A 205 -15.65 -45.97 5.36
C LYS A 205 -17.15 -46.17 5.50
#